data_b45797e30d71b825df7e2742982d279a
#
_entry.id   b45797e30d71b825df7e2742982d279a
#
_cell.length_a   1.000
_cell.length_b   1.000
_cell.length_c   1.000
_cell.angle_alpha   90.00
_cell.angle_beta   90.00
_cell.angle_gamma   90.00
#
_symmetry.space_group_name_H-M   'P 1'
#
loop_
_entity.id
_entity.type
_entity.pdbx_description
1 polymer ?
#
loop_
_entity_poly.entity_id
_entity_poly.type
_entity_poly.pdbx_seq_one_letter_code
_entity_poly.pdbx_strand_id
1 'polypeptide(L)'
;NSKVTRQEHRILIDGVIELGWGKNKETTYIGALESALSVTDRAFSYESLMAVSGLAFRVRWWRGEDEEGQQFCPSSPVGEFETEVERVSNAIGWVQSVDVRFDRPEGHYGFEEDLPQIQASIDAGMPVMCYGKIMDVSVVYGYIEDSCDLLLMDYHGKPGEGTLVSASQIGPMMIFFGAKADHYAADTWFERALFTAIENFENKGFKSKTPGMYYLGEAAI
;
A
#
# COMPACT_ATOMS: atom_id res chain seq x y z
N ASN A 1 2.11 -21.13 -0.37
CA ASN A 1 2.92 -20.84 -1.58
C ASN A 1 1.98 -20.30 -2.63
N SER A 2 2.18 -19.06 -3.02
CA SER A 2 1.47 -18.43 -4.13
C SER A 2 1.63 -19.29 -5.38
N LYS A 3 0.52 -19.50 -6.09
CA LYS A 3 0.54 -20.23 -7.35
C LYS A 3 0.67 -19.24 -8.49
N VAL A 4 1.79 -19.31 -9.20
CA VAL A 4 1.97 -18.56 -10.45
C VAL A 4 1.44 -19.38 -11.60
N THR A 5 0.50 -18.83 -12.35
CA THR A 5 -0.12 -19.46 -13.51
C THR A 5 0.31 -18.76 -14.79
N ARG A 6 0.64 -19.56 -15.81
CA ARG A 6 0.99 -19.11 -17.17
C ARG A 6 -0.11 -19.53 -18.12
N GLN A 7 -0.80 -18.57 -18.72
CA GLN A 7 -1.89 -18.79 -19.67
C GLN A 7 -1.66 -17.98 -20.93
N GLU A 8 -1.40 -18.64 -22.06
CA GLU A 8 -1.02 -17.98 -23.31
C GLU A 8 0.17 -17.03 -23.06
N HIS A 9 -0.05 -15.72 -23.17
CA HIS A 9 0.96 -14.69 -22.90
C HIS A 9 0.78 -14.00 -21.54
N ARG A 10 -0.08 -14.51 -20.65
CA ARG A 10 -0.34 -13.94 -19.31
C ARG A 10 0.36 -14.73 -18.23
N ILE A 11 1.10 -14.02 -17.40
CA ILE A 11 1.69 -14.56 -16.18
C ILE A 11 0.98 -13.87 -15.02
N LEU A 12 0.40 -14.65 -14.11
CA LEU A 12 -0.36 -14.09 -13.00
C LEU A 12 -0.22 -14.92 -11.72
N ILE A 13 -0.40 -14.27 -10.58
CA ILE A 13 -0.48 -14.89 -9.26
C ILE A 13 -1.96 -15.14 -8.96
N ASP A 14 -2.33 -16.41 -8.77
CA ASP A 14 -3.70 -16.79 -8.47
C ASP A 14 -4.08 -16.47 -7.02
N GLY A 15 -5.34 -16.12 -6.81
CA GLY A 15 -5.94 -16.01 -5.48
C GLY A 15 -5.72 -14.68 -4.77
N VAL A 16 -5.23 -13.66 -5.45
CA VAL A 16 -5.15 -12.29 -4.92
C VAL A 16 -6.55 -11.80 -4.54
N ILE A 17 -6.72 -11.29 -3.32
CA ILE A 17 -8.03 -10.81 -2.83
C ILE A 17 -8.45 -9.56 -3.60
N GLU A 18 -9.72 -9.53 -4.01
CA GLU A 18 -10.31 -8.39 -4.69
C GLU A 18 -10.35 -7.14 -3.80
N LEU A 19 -9.91 -6.02 -4.35
CA LEU A 19 -10.10 -4.69 -3.81
C LEU A 19 -11.46 -4.13 -4.23
N GLY A 20 -11.99 -3.18 -3.47
CA GLY A 20 -13.24 -2.50 -3.83
C GLY A 20 -13.79 -1.66 -2.69
N TRP A 21 -14.41 -0.56 -3.06
CA TRP A 21 -15.09 0.33 -2.13
C TRP A 21 -16.33 -0.33 -1.51
N GLY A 22 -16.70 0.12 -0.30
CA GLY A 22 -17.88 -0.40 0.41
C GLY A 22 -17.69 -1.77 1.05
N LYS A 23 -16.46 -2.28 1.12
CA LYS A 23 -16.12 -3.56 1.76
C LYS A 23 -15.57 -3.38 3.18
N ASN A 24 -15.67 -2.18 3.78
CA ASN A 24 -15.08 -1.78 5.07
C ASN A 24 -13.54 -1.89 5.08
N LYS A 25 -12.90 -1.64 3.94
CA LYS A 25 -11.44 -1.71 3.74
C LYS A 25 -10.95 -0.50 2.93
N GLU A 26 -11.43 0.69 3.31
CA GLU A 26 -11.26 1.92 2.54
C GLU A 26 -9.89 2.59 2.70
N THR A 27 -9.03 2.11 3.62
CA THR A 27 -7.62 2.51 3.62
C THR A 27 -6.88 1.73 2.54
N THR A 28 -6.71 2.34 1.37
CA THR A 28 -6.28 1.64 0.15
C THR A 28 -4.90 1.01 0.28
N TYR A 29 -3.97 1.62 1.01
CA TYR A 29 -2.66 1.01 1.31
C TYR A 29 -2.81 -0.31 2.09
N ILE A 30 -3.62 -0.32 3.15
CA ILE A 30 -3.81 -1.52 3.99
C ILE A 30 -4.60 -2.60 3.25
N GLY A 31 -5.62 -2.21 2.48
CA GLY A 31 -6.36 -3.16 1.64
C GLY A 31 -5.48 -3.81 0.58
N ALA A 32 -4.65 -3.02 -0.10
CA ALA A 32 -3.68 -3.54 -1.06
C ALA A 32 -2.64 -4.46 -0.39
N LEU A 33 -2.18 -4.10 0.81
CA LEU A 33 -1.23 -4.91 1.57
C LEU A 33 -1.85 -6.26 2.01
N GLU A 34 -3.08 -6.26 2.53
CA GLU A 34 -3.81 -7.51 2.82
C GLU A 34 -3.94 -8.37 1.57
N SER A 35 -4.35 -7.76 0.46
CA SER A 35 -4.51 -8.43 -0.83
C SER A 35 -3.19 -9.04 -1.32
N ALA A 36 -2.10 -8.28 -1.31
CA ALA A 36 -0.79 -8.75 -1.73
C ALA A 36 -0.26 -9.89 -0.85
N LEU A 37 -0.44 -9.80 0.48
CA LEU A 37 0.03 -10.81 1.42
C LEU A 37 -0.84 -12.07 1.46
N SER A 38 -2.10 -11.99 1.01
CA SER A 38 -3.05 -13.11 1.05
C SER A 38 -2.57 -14.34 0.29
N VAL A 39 -1.77 -14.16 -0.75
CA VAL A 39 -1.22 -15.22 -1.60
C VAL A 39 0.12 -15.75 -1.11
N THR A 40 0.64 -15.22 -0.01
CA THR A 40 1.91 -15.63 0.58
C THR A 40 1.70 -16.64 1.72
N ASP A 41 2.79 -17.10 2.32
CA ASP A 41 2.76 -17.92 3.54
C ASP A 41 2.52 -17.09 4.82
N ARG A 42 2.32 -15.78 4.72
CA ARG A 42 2.08 -14.83 5.82
C ARG A 42 0.90 -13.92 5.50
N ALA A 43 -0.30 -14.48 5.51
CA ALA A 43 -1.53 -13.69 5.39
C ALA A 43 -1.85 -12.98 6.71
N PHE A 44 -2.23 -11.70 6.63
CA PHE A 44 -2.65 -10.89 7.76
C PHE A 44 -3.99 -10.23 7.44
N SER A 45 -4.85 -10.05 8.44
CA SER A 45 -6.12 -9.37 8.23
C SER A 45 -5.93 -7.86 8.13
N TYR A 46 -6.85 -7.21 7.43
CA TYR A 46 -6.92 -5.75 7.31
C TYR A 46 -6.91 -5.07 8.69
N GLU A 47 -7.70 -5.56 9.64
CA GLU A 47 -7.80 -5.00 10.99
C GLU A 47 -6.47 -5.08 11.75
N SER A 48 -5.77 -6.21 11.63
CA SER A 48 -4.44 -6.37 12.24
C SER A 48 -3.43 -5.39 11.64
N LEU A 49 -3.43 -5.24 10.33
CA LEU A 49 -2.56 -4.31 9.62
C LEU A 49 -2.89 -2.84 9.96
N MET A 50 -4.17 -2.48 10.06
CA MET A 50 -4.63 -1.16 10.51
C MET A 50 -4.14 -0.85 11.93
N ALA A 51 -4.23 -1.82 12.83
CA ALA A 51 -3.80 -1.64 14.22
C ALA A 51 -2.28 -1.46 14.34
N VAL A 52 -1.50 -2.35 13.74
CA VAL A 52 -0.03 -2.34 13.89
C VAL A 52 0.64 -1.21 13.13
N SER A 53 0.06 -0.74 12.03
CA SER A 53 0.54 0.46 11.32
C SER A 53 0.33 1.74 12.12
N GLY A 54 -0.64 1.76 13.01
CA GLY A 54 -1.12 2.95 13.71
C GLY A 54 -2.17 3.75 12.95
N LEU A 55 -2.53 3.33 11.72
CA LEU A 55 -3.55 4.01 10.92
C LEU A 55 -4.93 4.00 11.58
N ALA A 56 -5.26 2.92 12.31
CA ALA A 56 -6.50 2.84 13.10
C ALA A 56 -6.58 3.90 14.22
N PHE A 57 -5.45 4.42 14.66
CA PHE A 57 -5.33 5.35 15.79
C PHE A 57 -4.86 6.74 15.37
N ARG A 58 -4.76 6.98 14.08
CA ARG A 58 -4.34 8.26 13.55
C ARG A 58 -5.50 9.24 13.59
N VAL A 59 -5.50 10.16 14.57
CA VAL A 59 -6.44 11.26 14.65
C VAL A 59 -5.82 12.48 14.00
N ARG A 60 -6.50 13.00 12.98
CA ARG A 60 -6.04 14.13 12.17
C ARG A 60 -7.22 15.00 11.79
N TRP A 61 -7.12 16.29 12.07
CA TRP A 61 -8.13 17.28 11.71
C TRP A 61 -7.52 18.40 10.88
N TRP A 62 -8.06 18.64 9.70
CA TRP A 62 -7.59 19.71 8.82
C TRP A 62 -7.98 21.08 9.40
N ARG A 63 -7.01 22.02 9.40
CA ARG A 63 -7.21 23.36 9.96
C ARG A 63 -8.03 24.29 9.08
N GLY A 64 -8.18 24.01 7.81
CA GLY A 64 -8.99 24.78 6.88
C GLY A 64 -8.37 26.12 6.45
N GLU A 65 -7.09 26.27 6.59
CA GLU A 65 -6.37 27.56 6.41
C GLU A 65 -5.76 27.71 5.00
N ASP A 66 -5.78 26.68 4.14
CA ASP A 66 -5.31 26.81 2.79
C ASP A 66 -6.46 27.18 1.83
N GLU A 67 -6.26 28.23 1.06
CA GLU A 67 -7.21 28.71 0.06
C GLU A 67 -7.38 27.73 -1.12
N GLU A 68 -6.48 26.75 -1.26
CA GLU A 68 -6.44 25.81 -2.37
C GLU A 68 -7.25 24.53 -2.11
N GLY A 69 -7.81 24.33 -0.93
CA GLY A 69 -8.69 23.22 -0.61
C GLY A 69 -8.04 21.84 -0.74
N GLN A 70 -6.74 21.75 -0.62
CA GLN A 70 -6.01 20.48 -0.67
C GLN A 70 -6.29 19.68 0.59
N GLN A 71 -7.36 18.91 0.53
CA GLN A 71 -7.64 17.92 1.55
C GLN A 71 -6.71 16.72 1.34
N PHE A 72 -5.81 16.52 2.28
CA PHE A 72 -5.04 15.29 2.31
C PHE A 72 -5.99 14.12 2.60
N CYS A 73 -5.92 13.06 1.78
CA CYS A 73 -6.71 11.86 2.02
C CYS A 73 -6.26 11.24 3.37
N PRO A 74 -7.14 11.18 4.39
CA PRO A 74 -6.76 10.66 5.70
C PRO A 74 -6.54 9.14 5.69
N SER A 75 -7.01 8.45 4.66
CA SER A 75 -6.88 7.00 4.52
C SER A 75 -5.53 6.56 3.97
N SER A 76 -4.78 7.46 3.35
CA SER A 76 -3.48 7.16 2.76
C SER A 76 -2.34 7.40 3.75
N PRO A 77 -1.29 6.56 3.75
CA PRO A 77 -0.05 6.82 4.49
C PRO A 77 0.82 7.87 3.80
N VAL A 78 0.38 8.48 2.69
CA VAL A 78 1.13 9.52 1.98
C VAL A 78 1.52 10.64 2.92
N GLY A 79 2.82 10.91 3.00
CA GLY A 79 3.41 11.85 3.94
C GLY A 79 3.91 11.23 5.25
N GLU A 80 3.48 9.99 5.56
CA GLU A 80 3.82 9.27 6.80
C GLU A 80 4.45 7.88 6.53
N PHE A 81 4.92 7.65 5.31
CA PHE A 81 5.50 6.36 4.89
C PHE A 81 6.60 5.85 5.82
N GLU A 82 7.47 6.75 6.28
CA GLU A 82 8.60 6.39 7.12
C GLU A 82 8.17 5.80 8.47
N THR A 83 6.99 6.19 8.96
CA THR A 83 6.49 5.74 10.25
C THR A 83 5.56 4.52 10.11
N GLU A 84 4.54 4.64 9.30
CA GLU A 84 3.47 3.62 9.20
C GLU A 84 3.93 2.41 8.40
N VAL A 85 4.62 2.62 7.29
CA VAL A 85 5.18 1.54 6.46
C VAL A 85 6.29 0.80 7.20
N GLU A 86 7.14 1.51 7.97
CA GLU A 86 8.17 0.88 8.78
C GLU A 86 7.57 0.00 9.88
N ARG A 87 6.56 0.49 10.61
CA ARG A 87 5.86 -0.29 11.63
C ARG A 87 5.28 -1.57 11.08
N VAL A 88 4.59 -1.47 9.94
CA VAL A 88 4.03 -2.63 9.24
C VAL A 88 5.12 -3.57 8.78
N SER A 89 6.18 -3.08 8.14
CA SER A 89 7.30 -3.89 7.65
C SER A 89 7.91 -4.72 8.76
N ASN A 90 8.15 -4.11 9.92
CA ASN A 90 8.67 -4.81 11.10
C ASN A 90 7.69 -5.88 11.62
N ALA A 91 6.39 -5.59 11.61
CA ALA A 91 5.38 -6.52 12.10
C ALA A 91 5.23 -7.74 11.19
N ILE A 92 5.10 -7.52 9.89
CA ILE A 92 4.89 -8.60 8.90
C ILE A 92 6.18 -9.37 8.58
N GLY A 93 7.34 -8.79 8.91
CA GLY A 93 8.66 -9.36 8.60
C GLY A 93 9.01 -9.31 7.11
N TRP A 94 8.52 -8.31 6.38
CA TRP A 94 8.97 -7.96 5.04
C TRP A 94 9.30 -6.49 4.95
N VAL A 95 10.52 -6.20 4.55
CA VAL A 95 10.90 -4.82 4.22
C VAL A 95 10.13 -4.36 3.00
N GLN A 96 9.45 -3.23 3.10
CA GLN A 96 8.78 -2.58 1.99
C GLN A 96 9.70 -1.50 1.41
N SER A 97 10.15 -1.69 0.18
CA SER A 97 10.90 -0.68 -0.56
C SER A 97 9.93 0.21 -1.30
N VAL A 98 9.79 1.45 -0.85
CA VAL A 98 8.87 2.44 -1.43
C VAL A 98 9.65 3.34 -2.37
N ASP A 99 9.30 3.31 -3.66
CA ASP A 99 9.79 4.24 -4.69
C ASP A 99 8.72 5.27 -4.98
N VAL A 100 9.03 6.55 -4.77
CA VAL A 100 8.10 7.67 -4.95
C VAL A 100 8.71 8.69 -5.90
N ARG A 101 8.00 8.99 -6.99
CA ARG A 101 8.47 9.82 -8.11
C ARG A 101 7.58 11.04 -8.36
N PHE A 102 7.13 11.73 -7.31
CA PHE A 102 6.33 12.96 -7.43
C PHE A 102 7.10 14.14 -8.06
N ASP A 103 8.42 14.05 -8.16
CA ASP A 103 9.28 15.01 -8.83
C ASP A 103 9.25 14.91 -10.37
N ARG A 104 8.68 13.83 -10.91
CA ARG A 104 8.51 13.62 -12.35
C ARG A 104 7.18 14.18 -12.84
N PRO A 105 7.07 14.56 -14.14
CA PRO A 105 5.82 15.03 -14.72
C PRO A 105 4.70 13.98 -14.59
N GLU A 106 3.48 14.44 -14.36
CA GLU A 106 2.30 13.57 -14.29
C GLU A 106 2.18 12.70 -15.56
N GLY A 107 1.95 11.41 -15.35
CA GLY A 107 1.85 10.42 -16.43
C GLY A 107 3.18 9.99 -17.05
N HIS A 108 4.33 10.47 -16.53
CA HIS A 108 5.67 10.14 -17.01
C HIS A 108 6.60 9.72 -15.85
N TYR A 109 6.13 8.83 -14.99
CA TYR A 109 6.87 8.41 -13.80
C TYR A 109 8.00 7.40 -14.09
N GLY A 110 8.03 6.80 -15.29
CA GLY A 110 9.13 5.97 -15.79
C GLY A 110 9.20 4.58 -15.17
N PHE A 111 8.08 4.03 -14.66
CA PHE A 111 8.05 2.67 -14.12
C PHE A 111 8.15 1.57 -15.18
N GLU A 112 8.10 1.90 -16.44
CA GLU A 112 8.47 0.98 -17.53
C GLU A 112 9.93 0.53 -17.46
N GLU A 113 10.82 1.33 -16.84
CA GLU A 113 12.22 0.96 -16.59
C GLU A 113 12.34 -0.15 -15.53
N ASP A 114 11.36 -0.26 -14.62
CA ASP A 114 11.31 -1.25 -13.55
C ASP A 114 10.60 -2.55 -13.95
N LEU A 115 10.12 -2.64 -15.19
CA LEU A 115 9.38 -3.81 -15.68
C LEU A 115 10.11 -5.15 -15.41
N PRO A 116 11.44 -5.28 -15.60
CA PRO A 116 12.14 -6.51 -15.27
C PRO A 116 12.06 -6.87 -13.78
N GLN A 117 12.08 -5.90 -12.88
CA GLN A 117 11.96 -6.12 -11.44
C GLN A 117 10.52 -6.50 -11.05
N ILE A 118 9.53 -5.87 -11.68
CA ILE A 118 8.11 -6.20 -11.48
C ILE A 118 7.87 -7.65 -11.91
N GLN A 119 8.31 -8.03 -13.11
CA GLN A 119 8.17 -9.39 -13.64
C GLN A 119 8.87 -10.42 -12.75
N ALA A 120 10.10 -10.15 -12.31
CA ALA A 120 10.83 -11.03 -11.40
C ALA A 120 10.09 -11.22 -10.06
N SER A 121 9.45 -10.19 -9.52
CA SER A 121 8.63 -10.29 -8.31
C SER A 121 7.40 -11.16 -8.53
N ILE A 122 6.67 -10.97 -9.62
CA ILE A 122 5.50 -11.78 -9.99
C ILE A 122 5.91 -13.24 -10.24
N ASP A 123 6.98 -13.49 -10.96
CA ASP A 123 7.50 -14.85 -11.20
C ASP A 123 7.90 -15.58 -9.91
N ALA A 124 8.37 -14.83 -8.91
CA ALA A 124 8.64 -15.34 -7.57
C ALA A 124 7.36 -15.55 -6.72
N GLY A 125 6.18 -15.20 -7.24
CA GLY A 125 4.90 -15.29 -6.55
C GLY A 125 4.65 -14.17 -5.53
N MET A 126 5.34 -13.05 -5.65
CA MET A 126 5.16 -11.88 -4.80
C MET A 126 4.56 -10.72 -5.60
N PRO A 127 3.32 -10.29 -5.28
CA PRO A 127 2.72 -9.11 -5.88
C PRO A 127 3.51 -7.84 -5.58
N VAL A 128 3.32 -6.82 -6.42
CA VAL A 128 3.87 -5.47 -6.22
C VAL A 128 2.71 -4.51 -5.96
N MET A 129 2.86 -3.57 -5.03
CA MET A 129 1.85 -2.54 -4.82
C MET A 129 2.25 -1.26 -5.54
N CYS A 130 1.26 -0.52 -6.05
CA CYS A 130 1.51 0.75 -6.75
C CYS A 130 0.32 1.69 -6.63
N TYR A 131 0.52 2.98 -6.92
CA TYR A 131 -0.59 3.81 -7.34
C TYR A 131 -1.00 3.42 -8.77
N GLY A 132 -2.28 3.14 -8.97
CA GLY A 132 -2.87 2.94 -10.28
C GLY A 132 -3.06 4.28 -11.03
N LYS A 133 -4.03 4.34 -11.92
CA LYS A 133 -4.40 5.59 -12.63
C LYS A 133 -4.90 6.69 -11.69
N ILE A 134 -5.44 6.32 -10.55
CA ILE A 134 -5.89 7.18 -9.47
C ILE A 134 -4.95 6.92 -8.29
N MET A 135 -4.78 7.89 -7.41
CA MET A 135 -3.87 7.77 -6.26
C MET A 135 -4.39 6.83 -5.15
N ASP A 136 -5.03 5.72 -5.56
CA ASP A 136 -5.40 4.63 -4.69
C ASP A 136 -4.40 3.49 -4.85
N VAL A 137 -3.99 2.89 -3.74
CA VAL A 137 -3.01 1.80 -3.80
C VAL A 137 -3.66 0.55 -4.36
N SER A 138 -3.08 0.04 -5.43
CA SER A 138 -3.49 -1.13 -6.18
C SER A 138 -2.43 -2.22 -6.07
N VAL A 139 -2.77 -3.44 -6.50
CA VAL A 139 -1.86 -4.59 -6.49
C VAL A 139 -1.61 -5.05 -7.91
N VAL A 140 -0.35 -5.00 -8.34
CA VAL A 140 0.11 -5.66 -9.57
C VAL A 140 0.28 -7.14 -9.24
N TYR A 141 -0.53 -7.99 -9.86
CA TYR A 141 -0.52 -9.43 -9.63
C TYR A 141 -0.18 -10.24 -10.88
N GLY A 142 0.08 -9.57 -11.99
CA GLY A 142 0.46 -10.23 -13.24
C GLY A 142 0.94 -9.25 -14.29
N TYR A 143 1.38 -9.82 -15.42
CA TYR A 143 1.85 -9.07 -16.58
C TYR A 143 1.58 -9.83 -17.89
N ILE A 144 1.70 -9.14 -19.01
CA ILE A 144 1.64 -9.72 -20.35
C ILE A 144 3.07 -9.90 -20.87
N GLU A 145 3.43 -11.11 -21.31
CA GLU A 145 4.73 -11.39 -21.93
C GLU A 145 4.92 -10.54 -23.20
N ASP A 146 6.14 -10.12 -23.46
CA ASP A 146 6.52 -9.30 -24.61
C ASP A 146 5.79 -7.95 -24.72
N SER A 147 5.22 -7.46 -23.60
CA SER A 147 4.50 -6.20 -23.50
C SER A 147 4.93 -5.44 -22.23
N CYS A 148 4.61 -4.16 -22.16
CA CYS A 148 4.73 -3.35 -20.94
C CYS A 148 3.42 -3.36 -20.13
N ASP A 149 2.47 -4.23 -20.42
CA ASP A 149 1.17 -4.26 -19.78
C ASP A 149 1.18 -5.11 -18.50
N LEU A 150 0.59 -4.56 -17.46
CA LEU A 150 0.47 -5.13 -16.14
C LEU A 150 -1.00 -5.42 -15.81
N LEU A 151 -1.26 -6.45 -15.03
CA LEU A 151 -2.57 -6.79 -14.50
C LEU A 151 -2.67 -6.27 -13.06
N LEU A 152 -3.59 -5.34 -12.85
CA LEU A 152 -3.84 -4.71 -11.55
C LEU A 152 -5.15 -5.20 -10.95
N MET A 153 -5.10 -5.48 -9.65
CA MET A 153 -6.28 -5.49 -8.78
C MET A 153 -6.38 -4.09 -8.18
N ASP A 154 -7.44 -3.35 -8.51
CA ASP A 154 -7.66 -1.97 -8.09
C ASP A 154 -9.05 -1.76 -7.47
N TYR A 155 -9.26 -0.60 -6.85
CA TYR A 155 -10.52 -0.24 -6.18
C TYR A 155 -11.65 0.14 -7.14
N HIS A 156 -11.35 0.37 -8.41
CA HIS A 156 -12.27 0.87 -9.45
C HIS A 156 -12.53 -0.15 -10.55
N GLY A 157 -11.84 -1.30 -10.50
CA GLY A 157 -12.02 -2.40 -11.43
C GLY A 157 -13.37 -3.09 -11.28
N LYS A 158 -13.72 -3.90 -12.27
CA LYS A 158 -14.90 -4.76 -12.15
C LYS A 158 -14.58 -5.97 -11.28
N PRO A 159 -15.51 -6.41 -10.42
CA PRO A 159 -15.32 -7.63 -9.64
C PRO A 159 -14.96 -8.84 -10.53
N GLY A 160 -13.92 -9.56 -10.14
CA GLY A 160 -13.42 -10.74 -10.87
C GLY A 160 -12.59 -10.44 -12.11
N GLU A 161 -12.45 -9.17 -12.50
CA GLU A 161 -11.65 -8.77 -13.66
C GLU A 161 -10.51 -7.86 -13.20
N GLY A 162 -9.26 -8.24 -13.50
CA GLY A 162 -8.13 -7.34 -13.31
C GLY A 162 -8.12 -6.23 -14.35
N THR A 163 -7.64 -5.05 -13.97
CA THR A 163 -7.47 -3.92 -14.88
C THR A 163 -6.13 -4.04 -15.60
N LEU A 164 -6.15 -3.98 -16.93
CA LEU A 164 -4.96 -3.96 -17.75
C LEU A 164 -4.44 -2.51 -17.84
N VAL A 165 -3.19 -2.29 -17.46
CA VAL A 165 -2.57 -0.96 -17.43
C VAL A 165 -1.14 -1.07 -17.95
N SER A 166 -0.72 -0.18 -18.84
CA SER A 166 0.68 -0.08 -19.22
C SER A 166 1.54 0.39 -18.03
N ALA A 167 2.74 -0.16 -17.87
CA ALA A 167 3.68 0.26 -16.83
C ALA A 167 3.98 1.77 -16.87
N SER A 168 3.91 2.40 -18.05
CA SER A 168 4.04 3.85 -18.22
C SER A 168 2.89 4.67 -17.61
N GLN A 169 1.75 4.02 -17.34
CA GLN A 169 0.54 4.65 -16.76
C GLN A 169 0.43 4.43 -15.26
N ILE A 170 1.37 3.72 -14.64
CA ILE A 170 1.46 3.59 -13.19
C ILE A 170 1.69 4.98 -12.60
N GLY A 171 1.01 5.28 -11.51
CA GLY A 171 1.13 6.56 -10.79
C GLY A 171 2.48 6.68 -10.06
N PRO A 172 2.68 7.77 -9.30
CA PRO A 172 4.02 8.17 -8.83
C PRO A 172 4.56 7.32 -7.66
N MET A 173 3.98 6.16 -7.38
CA MET A 173 4.46 5.30 -6.30
C MET A 173 4.42 3.83 -6.68
N MET A 174 5.49 3.13 -6.29
CA MET A 174 5.57 1.67 -6.32
C MET A 174 6.19 1.13 -5.05
N ILE A 175 5.72 -0.01 -4.56
CA ILE A 175 6.20 -0.67 -3.35
C ILE A 175 6.53 -2.12 -3.67
N PHE A 176 7.81 -2.47 -3.49
CA PHE A 176 8.31 -3.84 -3.61
C PHE A 176 8.49 -4.46 -2.23
N PHE A 177 8.25 -5.76 -2.14
CA PHE A 177 8.60 -6.53 -0.96
C PHE A 177 10.04 -7.04 -1.11
N GLY A 178 10.88 -6.64 -0.16
CA GLY A 178 12.29 -7.00 -0.12
C GLY A 178 12.58 -8.27 0.69
N ALA A 179 13.67 -8.25 1.44
CA ALA A 179 14.08 -9.37 2.26
C ALA A 179 13.03 -9.73 3.32
N LYS A 180 12.80 -11.04 3.47
CA LYS A 180 11.95 -11.61 4.50
C LYS A 180 12.73 -11.78 5.80
N ALA A 181 12.14 -11.30 6.90
CA ALA A 181 12.67 -11.43 8.26
C ALA A 181 11.65 -12.12 9.16
N ASP A 182 11.93 -12.24 10.44
CA ASP A 182 10.95 -12.71 11.41
C ASP A 182 9.84 -11.66 11.60
N HIS A 183 8.61 -12.13 11.71
CA HIS A 183 7.46 -11.28 12.03
C HIS A 183 7.17 -11.31 13.53
N TYR A 184 6.39 -10.35 14.01
CA TYR A 184 5.94 -10.34 15.40
C TYR A 184 4.99 -11.49 15.70
N ALA A 185 5.05 -12.02 16.91
CA ALA A 185 4.03 -12.91 17.45
C ALA A 185 2.72 -12.15 17.72
N ALA A 186 1.59 -12.83 17.78
CA ALA A 186 0.27 -12.22 17.90
C ALA A 186 0.10 -11.33 19.15
N ASP A 187 0.67 -11.73 20.29
CA ASP A 187 0.68 -10.94 21.52
C ASP A 187 1.52 -9.66 21.37
N THR A 188 2.66 -9.75 20.70
CA THR A 188 3.49 -8.59 20.36
C THR A 188 2.75 -7.62 19.43
N TRP A 189 1.94 -8.10 18.50
CA TRP A 189 1.12 -7.25 17.63
C TRP A 189 0.15 -6.39 18.44
N PHE A 190 -0.57 -7.02 19.40
CA PHE A 190 -1.52 -6.32 20.25
C PHE A 190 -0.84 -5.27 21.13
N GLU A 191 0.27 -5.64 21.77
CA GLU A 191 1.05 -4.73 22.61
C GLU A 191 1.56 -3.53 21.80
N ARG A 192 2.14 -3.77 20.63
CA ARG A 192 2.64 -2.70 19.74
C ARG A 192 1.51 -1.79 19.25
N ALA A 193 0.35 -2.34 18.93
CA ALA A 193 -0.81 -1.55 18.54
C ALA A 193 -1.27 -0.60 19.64
N LEU A 194 -1.28 -1.05 20.91
CA LEU A 194 -1.62 -0.20 22.05
C LEU A 194 -0.58 0.91 22.26
N PHE A 195 0.71 0.61 22.20
CA PHE A 195 1.75 1.65 22.28
C PHE A 195 1.61 2.66 21.15
N THR A 196 1.37 2.21 19.93
CA THR A 196 1.16 3.11 18.80
C THR A 196 -0.08 4.00 18.98
N ALA A 197 -1.16 3.47 19.57
CA ALA A 197 -2.34 4.27 19.87
C ALA A 197 -2.01 5.43 20.85
N ILE A 198 -1.27 5.13 21.92
CA ILE A 198 -0.84 6.13 22.90
C ILE A 198 0.08 7.17 22.25
N GLU A 199 1.10 6.73 21.52
CA GLU A 199 2.04 7.62 20.83
C GLU A 199 1.34 8.54 19.83
N ASN A 200 0.38 8.02 19.05
CA ASN A 200 -0.37 8.81 18.08
C ASN A 200 -1.29 9.83 18.79
N PHE A 201 -1.94 9.42 19.88
CA PHE A 201 -2.77 10.33 20.68
C PHE A 201 -1.96 11.47 21.30
N GLU A 202 -0.80 11.16 21.89
CA GLU A 202 0.12 12.14 22.46
C GLU A 202 0.99 12.87 21.42
N ASN A 203 0.80 12.63 20.12
CA ASN A 203 1.63 13.14 19.02
C ASN A 203 3.11 12.76 19.06
N LYS A 204 3.52 11.80 19.88
CA LYS A 204 4.93 11.44 20.03
C LYS A 204 5.50 10.69 18.83
N GLY A 205 4.66 9.88 18.16
CA GLY A 205 5.05 9.07 17.00
C GLY A 205 4.63 9.65 15.65
N PHE A 206 3.91 10.77 15.64
CA PHE A 206 3.29 11.32 14.45
C PHE A 206 4.08 12.54 13.94
N LYS A 207 4.78 12.38 12.84
CA LYS A 207 5.55 13.45 12.18
C LYS A 207 4.91 13.78 10.85
N SER A 208 4.03 14.79 10.81
CA SER A 208 3.51 15.29 9.54
C SER A 208 4.62 15.99 8.75
N LYS A 209 4.76 15.65 7.45
CA LYS A 209 5.66 16.34 6.52
C LYS A 209 5.17 17.74 6.16
N THR A 210 3.90 18.06 6.47
CA THR A 210 3.29 19.39 6.29
C THR A 210 2.92 19.97 7.65
N PRO A 211 3.91 20.51 8.42
CA PRO A 211 3.65 21.09 9.72
C PRO A 211 2.67 22.26 9.61
N GLY A 212 1.68 22.28 10.51
CA GLY A 212 0.73 23.38 10.62
C GLY A 212 -0.57 23.23 9.82
N MET A 213 -0.69 22.25 8.92
CA MET A 213 -1.93 22.02 8.15
C MET A 213 -2.98 21.24 8.93
N TYR A 214 -2.59 20.43 9.90
CA TYR A 214 -3.48 19.56 10.68
C TYR A 214 -3.29 19.75 12.18
N TYR A 215 -4.40 19.61 12.91
CA TYR A 215 -4.37 19.25 14.31
C TYR A 215 -4.16 17.74 14.40
N LEU A 216 -3.33 17.27 15.32
CA LEU A 216 -2.93 15.87 15.46
C LEU A 216 -3.20 15.38 16.88
N GLY A 217 -3.53 14.08 17.03
CA GLY A 217 -3.74 13.43 18.30
C GLY A 217 -4.81 14.13 19.13
N GLU A 218 -4.56 14.36 20.43
CA GLU A 218 -5.50 15.03 21.35
C GLU A 218 -5.87 16.45 20.91
N ALA A 219 -4.99 17.16 20.21
CA ALA A 219 -5.27 18.49 19.69
C ALA A 219 -6.26 18.50 18.53
N ALA A 220 -6.59 17.35 17.94
CA ALA A 220 -7.54 17.20 16.85
C ALA A 220 -8.97 16.87 17.35
N ILE A 221 -9.16 16.68 18.66
CA ILE A 221 -10.41 16.35 19.32
C ILE A 221 -10.97 17.61 20.00
#